data_2caf121dcfa32f26d8ae9d6221ccda23
#
_entry.id   2caf121dcfa32f26d8ae9d6221ccda23
#
_cell.length_a   1.000
_cell.length_b   1.000
_cell.length_c   1.000
_cell.angle_alpha   90.00
_cell.angle_beta   90.00
_cell.angle_gamma   90.00
#
_symmetry.space_group_name_H-M   'P 1'
#
loop_
_entity.id
_entity.type
_entity.pdbx_description
1 polymer ?
#
loop_
_entity_poly.entity_id
_entity_poly.type
_entity_poly.pdbx_seq_one_letter_code
_entity_poly.pdbx_strand_id
1 'polypeptide(L)'
;MRPAAAASDDTAACIAGLGGDRAAVAGALESANISVVNWNIQKGRNTRWVRDLHELGMQPDLLILQEASVRTNVWRDLVPEHHESFAEGFGPDWSPSGVMTVSDAEPLSECELVAHEPWFGTRKATLITEYALSGTADTLLVVNIHGINFALGIGDLEHQFAQAKAVIAAHDGPVVVSGDFNTWRRQRAMVIEAMLGSLGLAALDFDVDHRKRFFGWALDHIYVRGLYSELATTLRSDASDHNPMAVRLRLADEPLRVRAAR
;
A
#
# COMPACT_ATOMS: atom_id res chain seq x y z
N MET A 1 -12.02 12.71 26.20
CA MET A 1 -12.49 12.23 24.89
C MET A 1 -12.39 13.38 23.90
N ARG A 2 -11.42 13.39 22.98
CA ARG A 2 -11.45 14.31 21.84
C ARG A 2 -12.53 13.81 20.88
N PRO A 3 -13.35 14.69 20.29
CA PRO A 3 -14.29 14.28 19.25
C PRO A 3 -13.49 13.69 18.09
N ALA A 4 -13.99 12.59 17.49
CA ALA A 4 -13.46 12.08 16.25
C ALA A 4 -13.42 13.23 15.24
N ALA A 5 -12.26 13.48 14.64
CA ALA A 5 -12.16 14.48 13.57
C ALA A 5 -13.14 14.07 12.47
N ALA A 6 -13.93 15.04 11.99
CA ALA A 6 -14.77 14.82 10.83
C ALA A 6 -13.87 14.36 9.67
N ALA A 7 -14.33 13.34 8.92
CA ALA A 7 -13.62 12.90 7.72
C ALA A 7 -13.41 14.10 6.78
N SER A 8 -12.23 14.22 6.17
CA SER A 8 -12.00 15.22 5.13
C SER A 8 -12.94 14.93 3.95
N ASP A 9 -13.23 15.94 3.12
CA ASP A 9 -14.06 15.76 1.93
C ASP A 9 -13.50 14.65 1.02
N ASP A 10 -12.16 14.53 0.92
CA ASP A 10 -11.48 13.48 0.16
C ASP A 10 -11.72 12.07 0.73
N THR A 11 -11.69 11.93 2.07
CA THR A 11 -11.97 10.64 2.73
C THR A 11 -13.42 10.21 2.49
N ALA A 12 -14.36 11.14 2.56
CA ALA A 12 -15.77 10.86 2.28
C ALA A 12 -16.01 10.48 0.82
N ALA A 13 -15.31 11.14 -0.12
CA ALA A 13 -15.35 10.79 -1.53
C ALA A 13 -14.79 9.40 -1.80
N CYS A 14 -13.66 9.04 -1.16
CA CYS A 14 -13.09 7.68 -1.23
C CYS A 14 -14.09 6.63 -0.77
N ILE A 15 -14.72 6.84 0.38
CA ILE A 15 -15.71 5.89 0.92
C ILE A 15 -16.90 5.74 -0.02
N ALA A 16 -17.39 6.85 -0.59
CA ALA A 16 -18.51 6.83 -1.53
C ALA A 16 -18.19 6.14 -2.86
N GLY A 17 -16.92 6.07 -3.24
CA GLY A 17 -16.44 5.42 -4.45
C GLY A 17 -16.24 3.91 -4.33
N LEU A 18 -16.28 3.33 -3.12
CA LEU A 18 -16.11 1.89 -2.92
C LEU A 18 -17.27 1.09 -3.52
N GLY A 19 -16.98 -0.15 -3.92
CA GLY A 19 -17.98 -1.07 -4.47
C GLY A 19 -18.37 -0.75 -5.92
N GLY A 20 -17.42 -0.31 -6.75
CA GLY A 20 -17.63 -0.04 -8.17
C GLY A 20 -18.22 -1.21 -8.95
N ASP A 21 -18.79 -0.94 -10.12
CA ASP A 21 -19.47 -1.96 -10.95
C ASP A 21 -18.45 -2.93 -11.57
N ARG A 22 -18.47 -4.18 -11.13
CA ARG A 22 -17.60 -5.25 -11.65
C ARG A 22 -17.79 -5.53 -13.15
N ALA A 23 -18.95 -5.22 -13.69
CA ALA A 23 -19.23 -5.41 -15.13
C ALA A 23 -18.60 -4.30 -15.99
N ALA A 24 -18.18 -3.19 -15.37
CA ALA A 24 -17.60 -2.05 -16.06
C ALA A 24 -16.09 -2.13 -16.23
N VAL A 25 -15.40 -3.08 -15.57
CA VAL A 25 -13.92 -3.18 -15.55
C VAL A 25 -13.44 -4.48 -16.18
N ALA A 26 -12.20 -4.46 -16.68
CA ALA A 26 -11.55 -5.62 -17.26
C ALA A 26 -10.74 -6.39 -16.20
N GLY A 27 -10.91 -7.71 -16.17
CA GLY A 27 -10.13 -8.61 -15.35
C GLY A 27 -10.58 -8.68 -13.88
N ALA A 28 -9.94 -9.60 -13.17
CA ALA A 28 -10.06 -9.78 -11.73
C ALA A 28 -8.76 -10.42 -11.24
N LEU A 29 -8.33 -10.08 -10.04
CA LEU A 29 -7.18 -10.72 -9.41
C LEU A 29 -7.54 -12.16 -9.00
N GLU A 30 -6.62 -13.10 -9.19
CA GLU A 30 -6.86 -14.50 -8.85
C GLU A 30 -6.86 -14.70 -7.34
N SER A 31 -8.03 -14.95 -6.75
CA SER A 31 -8.22 -14.99 -5.29
C SER A 31 -7.37 -16.05 -4.58
N ALA A 32 -7.01 -17.12 -5.28
CA ALA A 32 -6.18 -18.21 -4.76
C ALA A 32 -4.67 -17.93 -4.85
N ASN A 33 -4.25 -16.90 -5.60
CA ASN A 33 -2.83 -16.63 -5.82
C ASN A 33 -2.61 -15.17 -6.25
N ILE A 34 -2.45 -14.27 -5.29
CA ILE A 34 -2.20 -12.85 -5.51
C ILE A 34 -0.72 -12.57 -5.19
N SER A 35 0.06 -12.27 -6.21
CA SER A 35 1.47 -11.88 -6.05
C SER A 35 1.58 -10.37 -5.86
N VAL A 36 2.19 -9.93 -4.76
CA VAL A 36 2.36 -8.52 -4.43
C VAL A 36 3.82 -8.20 -4.24
N VAL A 37 4.30 -7.15 -4.88
CA VAL A 37 5.62 -6.56 -4.60
C VAL A 37 5.45 -5.13 -4.14
N ASN A 38 6.10 -4.77 -3.03
CA ASN A 38 6.17 -3.40 -2.54
C ASN A 38 7.60 -2.89 -2.53
N TRP A 39 7.81 -1.68 -3.04
CA TRP A 39 9.12 -1.05 -3.04
C TRP A 39 9.08 0.47 -3.13
N ASN A 40 9.77 1.15 -2.23
CA ASN A 40 10.16 2.55 -2.45
C ASN A 40 11.38 2.57 -3.40
N ILE A 41 11.19 3.06 -4.63
CA ILE A 41 12.18 2.99 -5.73
C ILE A 41 13.07 4.24 -5.83
N GLN A 42 13.03 5.13 -4.87
CA GLN A 42 13.87 6.34 -4.83
C GLN A 42 13.84 7.12 -6.16
N LYS A 43 12.64 7.40 -6.67
CA LYS A 43 12.37 8.11 -7.94
C LYS A 43 12.89 7.39 -9.19
N GLY A 44 13.15 6.09 -9.09
CA GLY A 44 13.69 5.29 -10.19
C GLY A 44 15.07 5.74 -10.68
N ARG A 45 15.86 6.40 -9.82
CA ARG A 45 17.19 6.95 -10.17
C ARG A 45 18.16 5.91 -10.69
N ASN A 46 18.06 4.69 -10.18
CA ASN A 46 18.90 3.58 -10.60
C ASN A 46 18.04 2.54 -11.31
N THR A 47 18.18 2.42 -12.62
CA THR A 47 17.39 1.50 -13.46
C THR A 47 17.59 0.01 -13.15
N ARG A 48 18.59 -0.34 -12.30
CA ARG A 48 18.79 -1.74 -11.87
C ARG A 48 17.61 -2.31 -11.10
N TRP A 49 16.73 -1.46 -10.51
CA TRP A 49 15.56 -1.92 -9.79
C TRP A 49 14.65 -2.85 -10.63
N VAL A 50 14.60 -2.64 -11.95
CA VAL A 50 13.88 -3.53 -12.88
C VAL A 50 14.46 -4.93 -12.89
N ARG A 51 15.79 -5.02 -13.02
CA ARG A 51 16.49 -6.31 -12.98
C ARG A 51 16.28 -6.99 -11.64
N ASP A 52 16.37 -6.24 -10.55
CA ASP A 52 16.23 -6.76 -9.20
C ASP A 52 14.79 -7.28 -8.96
N LEU A 53 13.77 -6.68 -9.58
CA LEU A 53 12.40 -7.22 -9.62
C LEU A 53 12.34 -8.56 -10.36
N HIS A 54 13.03 -8.69 -11.49
CA HIS A 54 13.13 -9.98 -12.19
C HIS A 54 13.84 -11.06 -11.34
N GLU A 55 14.85 -10.68 -10.56
CA GLU A 55 15.56 -11.58 -9.66
C GLU A 55 14.69 -12.11 -8.51
N LEU A 56 13.61 -11.42 -8.13
CA LEU A 56 12.60 -11.94 -7.22
C LEU A 56 11.85 -13.16 -7.78
N GLY A 57 11.96 -13.41 -9.09
CA GLY A 57 11.33 -14.54 -9.76
C GLY A 57 9.79 -14.51 -9.69
N MET A 58 9.21 -13.36 -9.41
CA MET A 58 7.77 -13.15 -9.35
C MET A 58 7.33 -12.23 -10.48
N GLN A 59 6.23 -12.58 -11.12
CA GLN A 59 5.45 -11.64 -11.91
C GLN A 59 4.35 -11.13 -10.97
N PRO A 60 4.43 -9.88 -10.48
CA PRO A 60 3.47 -9.39 -9.52
C PRO A 60 2.15 -9.05 -10.20
N ASP A 61 1.04 -9.53 -9.66
CA ASP A 61 -0.30 -9.07 -10.00
C ASP A 61 -0.54 -7.64 -9.50
N LEU A 62 0.17 -7.28 -8.40
CA LEU A 62 0.17 -5.94 -7.80
C LEU A 62 1.60 -5.49 -7.52
N LEU A 63 2.03 -4.40 -8.18
CA LEU A 63 3.30 -3.73 -7.91
C LEU A 63 3.01 -2.39 -7.22
N ILE A 64 3.37 -2.29 -5.95
CA ILE A 64 3.06 -1.16 -5.05
C ILE A 64 4.34 -0.34 -4.86
N LEU A 65 4.40 0.84 -5.45
CA LEU A 65 5.61 1.65 -5.51
C LEU A 65 5.45 2.96 -4.74
N GLN A 66 6.50 3.36 -4.02
CA GLN A 66 6.64 4.68 -3.44
C GLN A 66 7.79 5.41 -4.12
N GLU A 67 7.74 6.73 -4.11
CA GLU A 67 8.62 7.61 -4.88
C GLU A 67 8.66 7.24 -6.37
N ALA A 68 7.58 6.71 -6.91
CA ALA A 68 7.45 6.46 -8.33
C ALA A 68 7.21 7.76 -9.10
N SER A 69 7.58 7.79 -10.37
CA SER A 69 7.27 8.89 -11.29
C SER A 69 6.53 8.34 -12.51
N VAL A 70 5.50 9.01 -12.95
CA VAL A 70 4.75 8.68 -14.18
C VAL A 70 5.64 8.65 -15.44
N ARG A 71 6.84 9.21 -15.36
CA ARG A 71 7.83 9.15 -16.44
C ARG A 71 8.71 7.91 -16.41
N THR A 72 8.72 7.18 -15.29
CA THR A 72 9.54 5.97 -15.12
C THR A 72 8.75 4.76 -15.62
N ASN A 73 8.59 4.60 -16.92
CA ASN A 73 7.75 3.59 -17.58
C ASN A 73 8.34 2.17 -17.59
N VAL A 74 9.24 1.85 -16.69
CA VAL A 74 10.06 0.63 -16.77
C VAL A 74 9.27 -0.64 -16.41
N TRP A 75 8.15 -0.51 -15.70
CA TRP A 75 7.25 -1.65 -15.40
C TRP A 75 6.51 -2.19 -16.61
N ARG A 76 6.43 -1.43 -17.73
CA ARG A 76 5.78 -1.89 -18.98
C ARG A 76 6.40 -3.16 -19.54
N ASP A 77 7.69 -3.37 -19.27
CA ASP A 77 8.38 -4.59 -19.67
C ASP A 77 8.12 -5.75 -18.69
N LEU A 78 7.64 -5.45 -17.47
CA LEU A 78 7.38 -6.43 -16.41
C LEU A 78 5.93 -6.92 -16.41
N VAL A 79 5.00 -6.04 -16.73
CA VAL A 79 3.56 -6.29 -16.74
C VAL A 79 2.99 -5.71 -18.06
N PRO A 80 2.98 -6.49 -19.15
CA PRO A 80 2.65 -5.98 -20.49
C PRO A 80 1.22 -5.44 -20.64
N GLU A 81 0.25 -6.07 -20.00
CA GLU A 81 -1.15 -5.64 -19.94
C GLU A 81 -1.44 -5.19 -18.51
N HIS A 82 -1.30 -3.91 -18.22
CA HIS A 82 -1.40 -3.39 -16.87
C HIS A 82 -2.20 -2.09 -16.79
N HIS A 83 -2.73 -1.85 -15.61
CA HIS A 83 -3.38 -0.61 -15.20
C HIS A 83 -2.49 0.14 -14.23
N GLU A 84 -2.34 1.43 -14.42
CA GLU A 84 -1.52 2.31 -13.58
C GLU A 84 -2.44 3.28 -12.83
N SER A 85 -2.48 3.18 -11.51
CA SER A 85 -3.09 4.19 -10.62
C SER A 85 -1.98 4.98 -9.95
N PHE A 86 -2.09 6.30 -9.89
CA PHE A 86 -1.05 7.18 -9.37
C PHE A 86 -1.63 8.31 -8.51
N ALA A 87 -1.06 8.50 -7.33
CA ALA A 87 -1.34 9.65 -6.47
C ALA A 87 -0.07 10.49 -6.29
N GLU A 88 -0.20 11.80 -6.64
CA GLU A 88 0.91 12.72 -6.62
C GLU A 88 1.33 13.06 -5.18
N GLY A 89 2.61 12.85 -4.89
CA GLY A 89 3.28 13.25 -3.67
C GLY A 89 4.17 14.47 -3.88
N PHE A 90 5.47 14.29 -3.70
CA PHE A 90 6.48 15.33 -3.80
C PHE A 90 7.25 15.27 -5.11
N GLY A 91 7.46 16.43 -5.71
CA GLY A 91 8.31 16.59 -6.89
C GLY A 91 8.08 17.94 -7.56
N PRO A 92 8.94 18.34 -8.49
CA PRO A 92 8.65 19.51 -9.32
C PRO A 92 7.54 19.18 -10.32
N ASP A 93 6.72 20.16 -10.68
CA ASP A 93 5.57 20.01 -11.59
C ASP A 93 5.90 19.32 -12.91
N TRP A 94 7.14 19.46 -13.37
CA TRP A 94 7.60 18.82 -14.60
C TRP A 94 8.01 17.34 -14.43
N SER A 95 8.16 16.86 -13.19
CA SER A 95 8.47 15.46 -12.85
C SER A 95 7.92 15.11 -11.46
N PRO A 96 6.60 15.02 -11.32
CA PRO A 96 6.00 14.64 -10.05
C PRO A 96 6.41 13.22 -9.67
N SER A 97 6.64 13.00 -8.40
CA SER A 97 6.80 11.68 -7.81
C SER A 97 5.72 11.45 -6.76
N GLY A 98 5.32 10.21 -6.58
CA GLY A 98 4.25 9.88 -5.66
C GLY A 98 4.22 8.40 -5.34
N VAL A 99 3.04 7.91 -5.05
CA VAL A 99 2.77 6.49 -4.89
C VAL A 99 2.04 5.98 -6.14
N MET A 100 2.40 4.78 -6.58
CA MET A 100 1.84 4.15 -7.77
C MET A 100 1.51 2.70 -7.47
N THR A 101 0.34 2.27 -7.91
CA THR A 101 -0.04 0.86 -7.94
C THR A 101 -0.21 0.43 -9.38
N VAL A 102 0.57 -0.56 -9.80
CA VAL A 102 0.45 -1.20 -11.13
C VAL A 102 -0.20 -2.56 -10.90
N SER A 103 -1.20 -2.91 -11.69
CA SER A 103 -2.01 -4.11 -11.51
C SER A 103 -2.38 -4.79 -12.82
N ASP A 104 -2.54 -6.12 -12.81
CA ASP A 104 -3.02 -6.90 -13.95
C ASP A 104 -4.53 -6.73 -14.18
N ALA A 105 -5.28 -6.35 -13.13
CA ALA A 105 -6.71 -6.09 -13.21
C ALA A 105 -7.00 -4.59 -13.17
N GLU A 106 -8.00 -4.15 -13.92
CA GLU A 106 -8.51 -2.77 -13.85
C GLU A 106 -9.15 -2.53 -12.47
N PRO A 107 -8.80 -1.44 -11.76
CA PRO A 107 -9.41 -1.12 -10.49
C PRO A 107 -10.90 -0.77 -10.65
N LEU A 108 -11.75 -1.28 -9.76
CA LEU A 108 -13.16 -0.93 -9.64
C LEU A 108 -13.36 0.51 -9.20
N SER A 109 -12.47 0.95 -8.32
CA SER A 109 -12.41 2.32 -7.82
C SER A 109 -10.97 2.68 -7.46
N GLU A 110 -10.67 3.96 -7.58
CA GLU A 110 -9.42 4.54 -7.11
C GLU A 110 -9.65 5.91 -6.47
N CYS A 111 -8.88 6.21 -5.44
CA CYS A 111 -8.88 7.53 -4.83
C CYS A 111 -7.54 7.83 -4.16
N GLU A 112 -7.28 9.11 -3.98
CA GLU A 112 -6.08 9.60 -3.30
C GLU A 112 -6.42 10.36 -2.02
N LEU A 113 -5.54 10.21 -1.02
CA LEU A 113 -5.54 11.02 0.19
C LEU A 113 -4.18 11.71 0.30
N VAL A 114 -4.18 12.97 0.70
CA VAL A 114 -2.96 13.76 0.78
C VAL A 114 -2.74 14.25 2.21
N ALA A 115 -1.52 14.02 2.71
CA ALA A 115 -1.01 14.64 3.92
C ALA A 115 0.20 15.53 3.57
N HIS A 116 0.57 16.45 4.47
CA HIS A 116 1.68 17.36 4.25
C HIS A 116 2.71 17.22 5.36
N GLU A 117 3.99 17.17 4.97
CA GLU A 117 5.09 17.26 5.94
C GLU A 117 5.02 18.59 6.66
N PRO A 118 5.02 18.62 8.01
CA PRO A 118 4.73 19.84 8.75
C PRO A 118 5.78 20.95 8.57
N TRP A 119 7.00 20.59 8.17
CA TRP A 119 8.12 21.56 8.11
C TRP A 119 8.42 22.05 6.70
N PHE A 120 8.15 21.22 5.71
CA PHE A 120 8.48 21.48 4.31
C PHE A 120 7.25 21.68 3.43
N GLY A 121 6.05 21.39 3.96
CA GLY A 121 4.82 21.41 3.18
C GLY A 121 4.80 20.39 2.04
N THR A 122 5.76 19.46 2.01
CA THR A 122 5.84 18.43 0.96
C THR A 122 4.66 17.47 1.09
N ARG A 123 4.02 17.18 -0.03
CA ARG A 123 2.89 16.25 -0.09
C ARG A 123 3.38 14.81 0.12
N LYS A 124 2.63 14.06 0.91
CA LYS A 124 2.74 12.61 1.11
C LYS A 124 1.41 11.99 0.73
N ALA A 125 1.43 11.20 -0.33
CA ALA A 125 0.24 10.60 -0.88
C ALA A 125 -0.05 9.22 -0.29
N THR A 126 -1.34 8.90 -0.21
CA THR A 126 -1.88 7.57 -0.02
C THR A 126 -2.80 7.29 -1.19
N LEU A 127 -2.55 6.21 -1.92
CA LEU A 127 -3.38 5.75 -3.02
C LEU A 127 -4.18 4.54 -2.56
N ILE A 128 -5.48 4.56 -2.81
CA ILE A 128 -6.40 3.47 -2.48
C ILE A 128 -7.04 2.98 -3.76
N THR A 129 -6.92 1.69 -4.03
CA THR A 129 -7.51 1.03 -5.19
C THR A 129 -8.32 -0.19 -4.75
N GLU A 130 -9.40 -0.49 -5.43
CA GLU A 130 -10.25 -1.64 -5.15
C GLU A 130 -10.31 -2.54 -6.39
N TYR A 131 -10.18 -3.84 -6.21
CA TYR A 131 -10.12 -4.80 -7.31
C TYR A 131 -11.15 -5.91 -7.15
N ALA A 132 -11.71 -6.37 -8.27
CA ALA A 132 -12.49 -7.60 -8.30
C ALA A 132 -11.58 -8.80 -7.98
N LEU A 133 -12.11 -9.77 -7.26
CA LEU A 133 -11.47 -11.07 -7.05
C LEU A 133 -12.20 -12.16 -7.85
N SER A 134 -11.44 -13.10 -8.44
CA SER A 134 -11.99 -14.24 -9.15
C SER A 134 -12.68 -15.21 -8.18
N GLY A 135 -13.75 -15.83 -8.63
CA GLY A 135 -14.43 -16.89 -7.87
C GLY A 135 -15.21 -16.45 -6.63
N THR A 136 -15.27 -15.14 -6.32
CA THR A 136 -16.01 -14.61 -5.18
C THR A 136 -16.70 -13.29 -5.52
N ALA A 137 -17.67 -12.89 -4.68
CA ALA A 137 -18.28 -11.56 -4.75
C ALA A 137 -17.46 -10.50 -4.00
N ASP A 138 -16.48 -10.91 -3.20
CA ASP A 138 -15.62 -9.99 -2.46
C ASP A 138 -14.72 -9.19 -3.39
N THR A 139 -14.30 -8.01 -2.93
CA THR A 139 -13.30 -7.17 -3.59
C THR A 139 -12.09 -7.00 -2.68
N LEU A 140 -10.91 -6.83 -3.26
CA LEU A 140 -9.67 -6.55 -2.54
C LEU A 140 -9.43 -5.04 -2.49
N LEU A 141 -9.34 -4.48 -1.28
CA LEU A 141 -8.88 -3.12 -1.09
C LEU A 141 -7.36 -3.09 -0.93
N VAL A 142 -6.68 -2.30 -1.74
CA VAL A 142 -5.22 -2.08 -1.69
C VAL A 142 -4.95 -0.64 -1.31
N VAL A 143 -4.14 -0.45 -0.26
CA VAL A 143 -3.76 0.88 0.25
C VAL A 143 -2.25 1.01 0.17
N ASN A 144 -1.77 1.87 -0.71
CA ASN A 144 -0.37 2.21 -0.91
C ASN A 144 -0.06 3.53 -0.19
N ILE A 145 0.77 3.48 0.86
CA ILE A 145 1.08 4.64 1.70
C ILE A 145 2.56 5.00 1.62
N HIS A 146 2.85 6.28 1.38
CA HIS A 146 4.13 6.88 1.70
C HIS A 146 3.95 7.77 2.94
N GLY A 147 4.38 7.27 4.10
CA GLY A 147 4.16 7.89 5.41
C GLY A 147 4.89 9.21 5.61
N ILE A 148 4.30 10.12 6.37
CA ILE A 148 4.96 11.34 6.87
C ILE A 148 6.27 10.95 7.56
N ASN A 149 7.38 11.60 7.19
CA ASN A 149 8.71 11.29 7.72
C ASN A 149 9.21 12.39 8.68
N PHE A 150 9.20 13.64 8.25
CA PHE A 150 9.81 14.76 8.97
C PHE A 150 8.82 15.45 9.93
N ALA A 151 8.42 14.72 11.00
CA ALA A 151 7.59 15.24 12.07
C ALA A 151 8.24 14.95 13.43
N LEU A 152 8.30 15.95 14.34
CA LEU A 152 8.84 15.77 15.69
C LEU A 152 7.98 14.84 16.54
N GLY A 153 6.66 14.90 16.33
CA GLY A 153 5.66 14.08 16.99
C GLY A 153 5.26 12.85 16.19
N ILE A 154 4.13 12.29 16.58
CA ILE A 154 3.42 11.23 15.86
C ILE A 154 2.11 11.72 15.24
N GLY A 155 1.64 12.91 15.63
CA GLY A 155 0.29 13.40 15.30
C GLY A 155 0.01 13.51 13.81
N ASP A 156 0.99 13.98 13.01
CA ASP A 156 0.81 14.09 11.55
C ASP A 156 0.73 12.71 10.90
N LEU A 157 1.56 11.76 11.35
CA LEU A 157 1.50 10.37 10.90
C LEU A 157 0.18 9.70 11.32
N GLU A 158 -0.23 9.88 12.58
CA GLU A 158 -1.53 9.39 13.06
C GLU A 158 -2.68 9.96 12.24
N HIS A 159 -2.63 11.25 11.90
CA HIS A 159 -3.67 11.88 11.08
C HIS A 159 -3.72 11.26 9.68
N GLN A 160 -2.58 11.09 9.02
CA GLN A 160 -2.50 10.45 7.71
C GLN A 160 -3.09 9.03 7.74
N PHE A 161 -2.68 8.21 8.71
CA PHE A 161 -3.20 6.85 8.85
C PHE A 161 -4.67 6.80 9.29
N ALA A 162 -5.16 7.80 10.03
CA ALA A 162 -6.57 7.88 10.40
C ALA A 162 -7.50 8.10 9.20
N GLN A 163 -7.06 8.84 8.18
CA GLN A 163 -7.80 9.01 6.93
C GLN A 163 -7.91 7.65 6.19
N ALA A 164 -6.79 6.95 5.98
CA ALA A 164 -6.79 5.63 5.38
C ALA A 164 -7.63 4.62 6.20
N LYS A 165 -7.50 4.66 7.54
CA LYS A 165 -8.28 3.83 8.46
C LYS A 165 -9.79 3.99 8.27
N ALA A 166 -10.27 5.20 8.02
CA ALA A 166 -11.70 5.46 7.82
C ALA A 166 -12.20 4.78 6.53
N VAL A 167 -11.41 4.81 5.44
CA VAL A 167 -11.76 4.12 4.19
C VAL A 167 -11.71 2.60 4.38
N ILE A 168 -10.66 2.07 5.03
CA ILE A 168 -10.53 0.63 5.31
C ILE A 168 -11.69 0.11 6.17
N ALA A 169 -12.17 0.93 7.12
CA ALA A 169 -13.29 0.57 7.99
C ALA A 169 -14.65 0.49 7.26
N ALA A 170 -14.76 1.15 6.12
CA ALA A 170 -15.96 1.11 5.26
C ALA A 170 -15.94 -0.06 4.26
N HIS A 171 -14.84 -0.82 4.19
CA HIS A 171 -14.68 -1.98 3.32
C HIS A 171 -14.73 -3.28 4.12
N ASP A 172 -15.66 -4.16 3.80
CA ASP A 172 -15.87 -5.42 4.52
C ASP A 172 -14.96 -6.56 4.04
N GLY A 173 -14.45 -6.50 2.81
CA GLY A 173 -13.64 -7.53 2.16
C GLY A 173 -12.17 -7.60 2.64
N PRO A 174 -11.37 -8.43 1.95
CA PRO A 174 -9.93 -8.51 2.18
C PRO A 174 -9.22 -7.18 1.90
N VAL A 175 -8.12 -6.94 2.62
CA VAL A 175 -7.36 -5.69 2.55
C VAL A 175 -5.86 -5.98 2.55
N VAL A 176 -5.13 -5.25 1.72
CA VAL A 176 -3.67 -5.09 1.78
C VAL A 176 -3.35 -3.63 2.06
N VAL A 177 -2.61 -3.34 3.11
CA VAL A 177 -2.01 -2.02 3.37
C VAL A 177 -0.51 -2.16 3.29
N SER A 178 0.11 -1.48 2.35
CA SER A 178 1.54 -1.61 2.10
C SER A 178 2.21 -0.27 1.80
N GLY A 179 3.51 -0.18 2.06
CA GLY A 179 4.27 1.01 1.72
C GLY A 179 5.47 1.28 2.62
N ASP A 180 6.08 2.41 2.37
CA ASP A 180 7.06 3.03 3.25
C ASP A 180 6.34 3.85 4.32
N PHE A 181 6.18 3.27 5.51
CA PHE A 181 5.46 3.90 6.62
C PHE A 181 6.33 4.85 7.43
N ASN A 182 7.63 4.91 7.14
CA ASN A 182 8.59 5.72 7.88
C ASN A 182 8.58 5.47 9.40
N THR A 183 8.49 4.21 9.80
CA THR A 183 8.40 3.77 11.21
C THR A 183 9.78 3.64 11.87
N TRP A 184 10.63 4.63 11.70
CA TRP A 184 12.02 4.64 12.16
C TRP A 184 12.22 4.69 13.69
N ARG A 185 11.14 4.70 14.49
CA ARG A 185 11.19 4.60 15.95
C ARG A 185 10.00 3.84 16.51
N ARG A 186 10.18 3.24 17.69
CA ARG A 186 9.18 2.41 18.36
C ARG A 186 7.79 3.03 18.42
N GLN A 187 7.68 4.30 18.80
CA GLN A 187 6.41 4.97 18.99
C GLN A 187 5.60 5.05 17.67
N ARG A 188 6.28 5.30 16.56
CA ARG A 188 5.64 5.32 15.22
C ARG A 188 5.15 3.93 14.83
N ALA A 189 5.96 2.90 15.02
CA ALA A 189 5.58 1.52 14.74
C ALA A 189 4.38 1.08 15.58
N MET A 190 4.41 1.32 16.89
CA MET A 190 3.34 0.90 17.82
C MET A 190 2.00 1.60 17.52
N VAL A 191 2.00 2.87 17.16
CA VAL A 191 0.74 3.57 16.86
C VAL A 191 0.10 3.04 15.60
N ILE A 192 0.89 2.77 14.55
CA ILE A 192 0.37 2.20 13.30
C ILE A 192 -0.14 0.77 13.53
N GLU A 193 0.62 -0.05 14.23
CA GLU A 193 0.21 -1.41 14.61
C GLU A 193 -1.13 -1.40 15.36
N ALA A 194 -1.30 -0.51 16.34
CA ALA A 194 -2.55 -0.38 17.08
C ALA A 194 -3.71 0.10 16.19
N MET A 195 -3.45 1.05 15.28
CA MET A 195 -4.48 1.57 14.37
C MET A 195 -4.96 0.52 13.38
N LEU A 196 -4.04 -0.16 12.69
CA LEU A 196 -4.36 -1.18 11.70
C LEU A 196 -4.89 -2.45 12.37
N GLY A 197 -4.30 -2.87 13.50
CA GLY A 197 -4.78 -4.01 14.29
C GLY A 197 -6.21 -3.84 14.79
N SER A 198 -6.65 -2.60 15.09
CA SER A 198 -8.04 -2.33 15.47
C SER A 198 -9.07 -2.61 14.35
N LEU A 199 -8.61 -2.75 13.10
CA LEU A 199 -9.39 -3.13 11.92
C LEU A 199 -9.22 -4.61 11.54
N GLY A 200 -8.53 -5.40 12.36
CA GLY A 200 -8.25 -6.80 12.08
C GLY A 200 -7.10 -7.04 11.09
N LEU A 201 -6.31 -6.00 10.77
CA LEU A 201 -5.12 -6.19 9.95
C LEU A 201 -3.95 -6.68 10.81
N ALA A 202 -3.17 -7.61 10.26
CA ALA A 202 -1.93 -8.12 10.86
C ALA A 202 -0.74 -7.82 9.96
N ALA A 203 0.38 -7.43 10.56
CA ALA A 203 1.64 -7.27 9.83
C ALA A 203 2.14 -8.63 9.36
N LEU A 204 2.73 -8.69 8.17
CA LEU A 204 3.40 -9.89 7.70
C LEU A 204 4.84 -9.95 8.23
N ASP A 205 5.22 -11.13 8.69
CA ASP A 205 6.60 -11.49 8.96
C ASP A 205 7.25 -12.05 7.69
N PHE A 206 8.55 -11.81 7.52
CA PHE A 206 9.30 -12.23 6.36
C PHE A 206 10.32 -13.31 6.72
N ASP A 207 10.31 -14.44 6.00
CA ASP A 207 11.25 -15.56 6.21
C ASP A 207 12.70 -15.10 6.04
N VAL A 208 12.92 -14.23 5.06
CA VAL A 208 14.19 -13.51 4.85
C VAL A 208 13.88 -12.01 4.90
N ASP A 209 14.31 -11.36 5.98
CA ASP A 209 14.00 -9.95 6.24
C ASP A 209 15.23 -9.06 6.00
N HIS A 210 15.29 -8.46 4.82
CA HIS A 210 16.28 -7.46 4.42
C HIS A 210 15.70 -6.05 4.37
N ARG A 211 14.48 -5.82 4.89
CA ARG A 211 13.91 -4.47 4.95
C ARG A 211 14.90 -3.50 5.56
N LYS A 212 14.98 -2.31 4.99
CA LYS A 212 15.82 -1.25 5.56
C LYS A 212 15.30 -0.86 6.93
N ARG A 213 16.24 -0.69 7.85
CA ARG A 213 15.94 -0.37 9.25
C ARG A 213 16.67 0.90 9.64
N PHE A 214 15.98 1.76 10.37
CA PHE A 214 16.56 2.92 11.01
C PHE A 214 16.37 2.79 12.53
N PHE A 215 17.42 2.93 13.30
CA PHE A 215 17.43 2.63 14.75
C PHE A 215 16.84 1.25 15.12
N GLY A 216 17.02 0.25 14.24
CA GLY A 216 16.51 -1.11 14.44
C GLY A 216 15.06 -1.34 14.01
N TRP A 217 14.32 -0.29 13.62
CA TRP A 217 12.93 -0.36 13.17
C TRP A 217 12.84 -0.40 11.64
N ALA A 218 12.04 -1.34 11.12
CA ALA A 218 11.78 -1.40 9.68
C ALA A 218 10.97 -0.16 9.25
N LEU A 219 11.24 0.32 8.04
CA LEU A 219 10.53 1.46 7.45
C LEU A 219 9.31 1.02 6.67
N ASP A 220 9.45 -0.13 5.97
CA ASP A 220 8.48 -0.66 5.02
C ASP A 220 7.69 -1.80 5.67
N HIS A 221 6.38 -1.86 5.36
CA HIS A 221 5.49 -2.87 5.93
C HIS A 221 4.45 -3.33 4.92
N ILE A 222 3.96 -4.57 5.13
CA ILE A 222 2.73 -5.10 4.52
C ILE A 222 1.84 -5.60 5.64
N TYR A 223 0.61 -5.10 5.71
CA TYR A 223 -0.44 -5.56 6.61
C TYR A 223 -1.58 -6.14 5.78
N VAL A 224 -2.17 -7.22 6.25
CA VAL A 224 -3.28 -7.90 5.56
C VAL A 224 -4.45 -8.19 6.49
N ARG A 225 -5.66 -8.21 5.93
CA ARG A 225 -6.89 -8.71 6.53
C ARG A 225 -7.59 -9.63 5.54
N GLY A 226 -8.14 -10.74 5.99
CA GLY A 226 -8.88 -11.69 5.13
C GLY A 226 -8.01 -12.44 4.12
N LEU A 227 -6.70 -12.41 4.27
CA LEU A 227 -5.73 -13.04 3.39
C LEU A 227 -4.72 -13.86 4.20
N TYR A 228 -4.24 -14.98 3.62
CA TYR A 228 -3.12 -15.76 4.12
C TYR A 228 -1.89 -15.52 3.26
N SER A 229 -0.73 -15.39 3.90
CA SER A 229 0.56 -15.36 3.21
C SER A 229 1.12 -16.77 3.06
N GLU A 230 1.37 -17.17 1.82
CA GLU A 230 2.05 -18.44 1.48
C GLU A 230 3.55 -18.26 1.32
N LEU A 231 3.97 -17.06 0.93
CA LEU A 231 5.35 -16.64 0.79
C LEU A 231 5.47 -15.18 1.22
N ALA A 232 6.45 -14.88 2.06
CA ALA A 232 6.86 -13.52 2.35
C ALA A 232 8.39 -13.45 2.41
N THR A 233 8.99 -12.69 1.51
CA THR A 233 10.43 -12.56 1.40
C THR A 233 10.84 -11.15 1.03
N THR A 234 12.12 -10.85 1.17
CA THR A 234 12.72 -9.59 0.74
C THR A 234 14.02 -9.85 -0.01
N LEU A 235 14.37 -8.98 -0.93
CA LEU A 235 15.63 -9.04 -1.67
C LEU A 235 16.56 -7.90 -1.24
N ARG A 236 17.85 -8.14 -1.18
CA ARG A 236 18.85 -7.07 -1.05
C ARG A 236 19.04 -6.39 -2.41
N SER A 237 18.93 -5.08 -2.42
CA SER A 237 19.14 -4.27 -3.61
C SER A 237 19.96 -3.02 -3.29
N ASP A 238 20.81 -2.64 -4.23
CA ASP A 238 21.52 -1.35 -4.25
C ASP A 238 20.87 -0.36 -5.22
N ALA A 239 19.70 -0.71 -5.76
CA ALA A 239 18.98 0.14 -6.71
C ALA A 239 18.18 1.24 -6.02
N SER A 240 17.89 1.08 -4.74
CA SER A 240 17.21 2.05 -3.87
C SER A 240 17.83 2.04 -2.48
N ASP A 241 17.56 3.06 -1.70
CA ASP A 241 17.81 3.09 -0.25
C ASP A 241 16.83 2.24 0.55
N HIS A 242 15.80 1.66 -0.10
CA HIS A 242 14.91 0.64 0.41
C HIS A 242 15.13 -0.70 -0.31
N ASN A 243 14.70 -1.80 0.31
CA ASN A 243 14.74 -3.14 -0.26
C ASN A 243 13.31 -3.62 -0.58
N PRO A 244 13.07 -4.30 -1.72
CA PRO A 244 11.76 -4.77 -2.08
C PRO A 244 11.26 -5.87 -1.14
N MET A 245 9.96 -5.85 -0.88
CA MET A 245 9.20 -6.90 -0.21
C MET A 245 8.34 -7.62 -1.25
N ALA A 246 8.34 -8.94 -1.24
CA ALA A 246 7.56 -9.77 -2.14
C ALA A 246 6.74 -10.79 -1.34
N VAL A 247 5.46 -10.86 -1.63
CA VAL A 247 4.55 -11.79 -0.94
C VAL A 247 3.63 -12.48 -1.94
N ARG A 248 3.23 -13.70 -1.62
CA ARG A 248 2.15 -14.42 -2.29
C ARG A 248 1.02 -14.62 -1.29
N LEU A 249 -0.14 -14.14 -1.66
CA LEU A 249 -1.33 -14.12 -0.82
C LEU A 249 -2.42 -14.98 -1.44
N ARG A 250 -3.28 -15.55 -0.60
CA ARG A 250 -4.54 -16.15 -1.02
C ARG A 250 -5.68 -15.69 -0.13
N LEU A 251 -6.88 -15.66 -0.67
CA LEU A 251 -8.07 -15.36 0.11
C LEU A 251 -8.24 -16.39 1.24
N ALA A 252 -8.64 -15.93 2.41
CA ALA A 252 -8.95 -16.81 3.54
C ALA A 252 -10.26 -17.58 3.28
N ASP A 253 -10.26 -18.89 3.55
CA ASP A 253 -11.41 -19.77 3.32
C ASP A 253 -12.64 -19.43 4.17
N GLU A 254 -12.47 -18.71 5.28
CA GLU A 254 -13.53 -18.16 6.11
C GLU A 254 -13.25 -16.68 6.44
N PRO A 255 -14.26 -15.80 6.39
CA PRO A 255 -14.11 -14.44 6.86
C PRO A 255 -13.73 -14.48 8.35
N LEU A 256 -12.63 -13.82 8.71
CA LEU A 256 -12.26 -13.59 10.11
C LEU A 256 -13.41 -12.83 10.78
N ARG A 257 -14.34 -13.57 11.41
CA ARG A 257 -15.38 -12.96 12.24
C ARG A 257 -14.65 -12.25 13.37
N VAL A 258 -14.53 -10.94 13.30
CA VAL A 258 -14.14 -10.10 14.43
C VAL A 258 -15.15 -10.41 15.54
N ARG A 259 -14.72 -11.19 16.53
CA ARG A 259 -15.54 -11.37 17.75
C ARG A 259 -15.68 -10.00 18.37
N ALA A 260 -16.87 -9.42 18.24
CA ALA A 260 -17.24 -8.27 19.05
C ALA A 260 -16.98 -8.65 20.52
N ALA A 261 -16.02 -7.98 21.14
CA ALA A 261 -15.80 -8.09 22.57
C ALA A 261 -17.09 -7.62 23.26
N ARG A 262 -17.71 -8.54 24.02
CA ARG A 262 -18.85 -8.23 24.89
C ARG A 262 -18.37 -7.48 26.12
#